data_acfbef590b8cdf985dd891576421b050
#
_entry.id   acfbef590b8cdf985dd891576421b050
#
_cell.length_a   1.000
_cell.length_b   1.000
_cell.length_c   1.000
_cell.angle_alpha   90.00
_cell.angle_beta   90.00
_cell.angle_gamma   90.00
#
_symmetry.space_group_name_H-M   'P 1'
#
loop_
_entity.id
_entity.type
_entity.pdbx_description
1 polymer ?
#
loop_
_entity_poly.entity_id
_entity_poly.type
_entity_poly.pdbx_seq_one_letter_code
_entity_poly.pdbx_strand_id
1 'polypeptide(L)'
;MEQTLLIYNTLSRKKERFEPIHSPNVGMYVCGPTVYGDPHLGHARPAITFDILFRYLKHLGYKVRYVRNITDVGHLEHDADEGDDKIEKKARLEQLEPMEIAQYFTNRYHHAMEALNVLPPSIEPHATGHIIEQEELVKEIMANGYAYESNGSVYFDIEKYNKDHKYGILSGRNLDDVINNSRELDGVGEKRNQVDF
;
A
#
# COMPACT_ATOMS: atom_id res chain seq x y z
N MET A 1 -15.04 -23.03 -25.27
CA MET A 1 -15.84 -22.29 -24.28
C MET A 1 -15.17 -20.95 -24.06
N GLU A 2 -15.87 -19.87 -24.28
CA GLU A 2 -15.37 -18.53 -24.00
C GLU A 2 -15.22 -18.39 -22.47
N GLN A 3 -13.99 -18.38 -21.98
CA GLN A 3 -13.73 -18.25 -20.54
C GLN A 3 -13.93 -16.81 -20.14
N THR A 4 -14.92 -16.53 -19.33
CA THR A 4 -15.22 -15.20 -18.85
C THR A 4 -14.74 -15.06 -17.41
N LEU A 5 -13.61 -14.39 -17.22
CA LEU A 5 -13.13 -14.00 -15.88
C LEU A 5 -13.99 -12.82 -15.37
N LEU A 6 -14.61 -13.01 -14.20
CA LEU A 6 -15.34 -11.96 -13.50
C LEU A 6 -14.56 -11.54 -12.25
N ILE A 7 -14.29 -10.25 -12.12
CA ILE A 7 -13.62 -9.68 -10.95
C ILE A 7 -14.56 -8.68 -10.27
N TYR A 8 -14.58 -8.67 -8.93
CA TYR A 8 -15.33 -7.68 -8.19
C TYR A 8 -14.65 -6.31 -8.30
N ASN A 9 -15.40 -5.33 -8.82
CA ASN A 9 -14.93 -3.96 -8.92
C ASN A 9 -15.43 -3.17 -7.70
N THR A 10 -14.52 -2.68 -6.89
CA THR A 10 -14.86 -1.90 -5.68
C THR A 10 -15.60 -0.59 -6.01
N LEU A 11 -15.28 0.03 -7.15
CA LEU A 11 -15.92 1.28 -7.56
C LEU A 11 -17.39 1.09 -7.90
N SER A 12 -17.71 0.08 -8.71
CA SER A 12 -19.12 -0.23 -9.11
C SER A 12 -19.85 -1.13 -8.11
N ARG A 13 -19.10 -1.77 -7.17
CA ARG A 13 -19.59 -2.78 -6.19
C ARG A 13 -20.27 -3.98 -6.82
N LYS A 14 -19.82 -4.37 -8.01
CA LYS A 14 -20.34 -5.50 -8.79
C LYS A 14 -19.20 -6.39 -9.29
N LYS A 15 -19.53 -7.65 -9.59
CA LYS A 15 -18.65 -8.49 -10.39
C LYS A 15 -18.82 -8.11 -11.85
N GLU A 16 -17.72 -7.77 -12.50
CA GLU A 16 -17.68 -7.34 -13.89
C GLU A 16 -16.74 -8.23 -14.68
N ARG A 17 -16.99 -8.32 -15.99
CA ARG A 17 -16.08 -9.00 -16.91
C ARG A 17 -14.73 -8.30 -16.88
N PHE A 18 -13.67 -9.06 -16.67
CA PHE A 18 -12.33 -8.51 -16.70
C PHE A 18 -11.92 -8.18 -18.14
N GLU A 19 -11.61 -6.94 -18.37
CA GLU A 19 -11.07 -6.42 -19.62
C GLU A 19 -9.78 -5.63 -19.33
N PRO A 20 -8.62 -6.05 -19.88
CA PRO A 20 -7.39 -5.33 -19.64
C PRO A 20 -7.40 -3.99 -20.39
N ILE A 21 -6.85 -2.95 -19.77
CA ILE A 21 -6.75 -1.60 -20.37
C ILE A 21 -5.96 -1.65 -21.68
N HIS A 22 -4.93 -2.49 -21.76
CA HIS A 22 -4.04 -2.63 -22.91
C HIS A 22 -3.81 -4.11 -23.26
N SER A 23 -4.83 -4.79 -23.81
CA SER A 23 -4.72 -6.19 -24.18
C SER A 23 -3.52 -6.45 -25.13
N PRO A 24 -2.75 -7.52 -24.96
CA PRO A 24 -2.88 -8.58 -23.95
C PRO A 24 -2.16 -8.31 -22.61
N ASN A 25 -1.73 -7.06 -22.36
CA ASN A 25 -0.95 -6.71 -21.19
C ASN A 25 -1.86 -6.42 -19.98
N VAL A 26 -1.49 -6.97 -18.83
CA VAL A 26 -2.19 -6.77 -17.54
C VAL A 26 -1.20 -6.28 -16.51
N GLY A 27 -1.50 -5.15 -15.85
CA GLY A 27 -0.80 -4.71 -14.65
C GLY A 27 -1.55 -5.19 -13.41
N MET A 28 -0.84 -5.81 -12.48
CA MET A 28 -1.35 -6.23 -11.19
C MET A 28 -0.45 -5.70 -10.09
N TYR A 29 -1.03 -4.99 -9.12
CA TYR A 29 -0.32 -4.52 -7.93
C TYR A 29 -0.95 -5.13 -6.69
N VAL A 30 -0.13 -5.63 -5.79
CA VAL A 30 -0.54 -6.17 -4.50
C VAL A 30 0.35 -5.60 -3.42
N CYS A 31 -0.24 -5.12 -2.32
CA CYS A 31 0.53 -4.67 -1.17
C CYS A 31 1.40 -5.80 -0.63
N GLY A 32 2.66 -5.50 -0.40
CA GLY A 32 3.64 -6.42 0.15
C GLY A 32 3.79 -6.30 1.67
N PRO A 33 4.76 -7.02 2.26
CA PRO A 33 5.00 -7.02 3.68
C PRO A 33 5.73 -5.76 4.15
N THR A 34 5.54 -5.42 5.43
CA THR A 34 6.48 -4.59 6.18
C THR A 34 7.49 -5.51 6.84
N VAL A 35 8.77 -5.29 6.56
CA VAL A 35 9.84 -6.26 6.85
C VAL A 35 10.55 -5.99 8.18
N TYR A 36 9.81 -5.99 9.28
CA TYR A 36 10.34 -5.87 10.64
C TYR A 36 10.25 -7.16 11.46
N GLY A 37 9.58 -8.18 10.94
CA GLY A 37 9.33 -9.44 11.64
C GLY A 37 9.02 -10.60 10.71
N ASP A 38 8.93 -11.80 11.29
CA ASP A 38 8.63 -13.00 10.53
C ASP A 38 7.28 -12.96 9.85
N PRO A 39 7.16 -13.53 8.63
CA PRO A 39 5.88 -13.67 7.96
C PRO A 39 4.94 -14.60 8.75
N HIS A 40 3.67 -14.28 8.70
CA HIS A 40 2.61 -15.08 9.32
C HIS A 40 1.44 -15.30 8.34
N LEU A 41 0.39 -15.99 8.77
CA LEU A 41 -0.77 -16.31 7.91
C LEU A 41 -1.43 -15.09 7.27
N GLY A 42 -1.37 -13.93 7.92
CA GLY A 42 -1.85 -12.66 7.35
C GLY A 42 -1.09 -12.25 6.08
N HIS A 43 0.20 -12.59 5.98
CA HIS A 43 1.01 -12.37 4.78
C HIS A 43 0.78 -13.47 3.73
N ALA A 44 0.61 -14.71 4.17
CA ALA A 44 0.39 -15.85 3.29
C ALA A 44 -0.93 -15.76 2.51
N ARG A 45 -1.99 -15.30 3.17
CA ARG A 45 -3.34 -15.22 2.58
C ARG A 45 -3.38 -14.37 1.30
N PRO A 46 -2.99 -13.09 1.29
CA PRO A 46 -2.97 -12.30 0.05
C PRO A 46 -1.98 -12.86 -0.97
N ALA A 47 -0.81 -13.33 -0.53
CA ALA A 47 0.19 -13.89 -1.45
C ALA A 47 -0.36 -15.08 -2.24
N ILE A 48 -0.98 -16.06 -1.58
CA ILE A 48 -1.58 -17.24 -2.22
C ILE A 48 -2.79 -16.82 -3.09
N THR A 49 -3.66 -15.95 -2.57
CA THR A 49 -4.87 -15.53 -3.30
C THR A 49 -4.50 -14.86 -4.63
N PHE A 50 -3.55 -13.95 -4.61
CA PHE A 50 -3.14 -13.22 -5.82
C PHE A 50 -2.18 -14.02 -6.71
N ASP A 51 -1.47 -15.02 -6.18
CA ASP A 51 -0.74 -15.98 -6.99
C ASP A 51 -1.69 -16.83 -7.86
N ILE A 52 -2.82 -17.25 -7.30
CA ILE A 52 -3.86 -17.95 -8.09
C ILE A 52 -4.35 -17.07 -9.23
N LEU A 53 -4.64 -15.79 -8.97
CA LEU A 53 -5.06 -14.86 -10.01
C LEU A 53 -3.95 -14.63 -11.05
N PHE A 54 -2.70 -14.46 -10.61
CA PHE A 54 -1.55 -14.28 -11.48
C PHE A 54 -1.36 -15.48 -12.43
N ARG A 55 -1.39 -16.70 -11.89
CA ARG A 55 -1.32 -17.94 -12.69
C ARG A 55 -2.48 -18.05 -13.65
N TYR A 56 -3.69 -17.73 -13.21
CA TYR A 56 -4.88 -17.83 -14.04
C TYR A 56 -4.87 -16.81 -15.19
N LEU A 57 -4.48 -15.59 -14.96
CA LEU A 57 -4.30 -14.59 -16.02
C LEU A 57 -3.26 -15.04 -17.05
N LYS A 58 -2.14 -15.62 -16.62
CA LYS A 58 -1.14 -16.21 -17.52
C LYS A 58 -1.70 -17.39 -18.29
N HIS A 59 -2.49 -18.26 -17.67
CA HIS A 59 -3.17 -19.37 -18.32
C HIS A 59 -4.15 -18.89 -19.41
N LEU A 60 -4.82 -17.77 -19.21
CA LEU A 60 -5.68 -17.14 -20.22
C LEU A 60 -4.91 -16.46 -21.35
N GLY A 61 -3.58 -16.49 -21.34
CA GLY A 61 -2.71 -15.93 -22.39
C GLY A 61 -2.34 -14.46 -22.20
N TYR A 62 -2.67 -13.84 -21.06
CA TYR A 62 -2.25 -12.47 -20.78
C TYR A 62 -0.77 -12.36 -20.42
N LYS A 63 -0.16 -11.23 -20.79
CA LYS A 63 1.19 -10.83 -20.37
C LYS A 63 1.06 -10.02 -19.08
N VAL A 64 1.30 -10.66 -17.93
CA VAL A 64 1.06 -10.06 -16.63
C VAL A 64 2.35 -9.46 -16.08
N ARG A 65 2.33 -8.15 -15.76
CA ARG A 65 3.32 -7.50 -14.90
C ARG A 65 2.75 -7.47 -13.49
N TYR A 66 3.29 -8.31 -12.63
CA TYR A 66 2.91 -8.39 -11.22
C TYR A 66 3.92 -7.61 -10.37
N VAL A 67 3.44 -6.60 -9.66
CA VAL A 67 4.22 -5.75 -8.76
C VAL A 67 3.75 -6.00 -7.33
N ARG A 68 4.69 -6.19 -6.42
CA ARG A 68 4.48 -6.27 -4.98
C ARG A 68 5.58 -5.49 -4.28
N ASN A 69 5.23 -4.50 -3.47
CA ASN A 69 6.23 -3.70 -2.77
C ASN A 69 6.81 -4.41 -1.55
N ILE A 70 7.97 -3.93 -1.12
CA ILE A 70 8.53 -4.19 0.21
C ILE A 70 8.52 -2.87 0.97
N THR A 71 7.87 -2.85 2.14
CA THR A 71 7.90 -1.69 3.04
C THR A 71 9.05 -1.87 4.03
N ASP A 72 10.14 -1.20 3.73
CA ASP A 72 11.42 -1.27 4.46
C ASP A 72 11.72 0.00 5.27
N VAL A 73 10.76 0.93 5.35
CA VAL A 73 10.84 2.19 6.12
C VAL A 73 9.45 2.77 6.35
N GLY A 74 9.31 3.64 7.35
CA GLY A 74 8.13 4.49 7.53
C GLY A 74 6.91 3.78 8.09
N HIS A 75 7.09 2.67 8.80
CA HIS A 75 5.99 1.98 9.47
C HIS A 75 6.03 2.19 10.99
N LEU A 76 5.33 3.22 11.43
CA LEU A 76 5.32 3.66 12.82
C LEU A 76 4.59 2.68 13.75
N GLU A 77 4.93 2.70 15.03
CA GLU A 77 4.24 1.89 16.04
C GLU A 77 2.78 2.33 16.18
N HIS A 78 1.92 1.36 16.45
CA HIS A 78 0.47 1.55 16.65
C HIS A 78 -0.30 2.10 15.43
N ASP A 79 0.30 2.10 14.22
CA ASP A 79 -0.27 2.72 13.02
C ASP A 79 -0.68 4.19 13.28
N ALA A 80 0.11 4.88 14.11
CA ALA A 80 -0.07 6.28 14.48
C ALA A 80 0.69 7.20 13.51
N ASP A 81 0.38 8.50 13.55
CA ASP A 81 1.08 9.50 12.75
C ASP A 81 2.43 9.89 13.36
N GLU A 82 2.67 9.53 14.62
CA GLU A 82 3.91 9.76 15.37
C GLU A 82 4.34 8.49 16.10
N GLY A 83 5.63 8.32 16.31
CA GLY A 83 6.20 7.20 17.04
C GLY A 83 7.49 6.67 16.41
N ASP A 84 8.08 5.67 17.06
CA ASP A 84 9.27 5.00 16.55
C ASP A 84 8.93 4.12 15.33
N ASP A 85 9.75 4.19 14.29
CA ASP A 85 9.69 3.22 13.19
C ASP A 85 10.00 1.82 13.71
N LYS A 86 9.15 0.84 13.35
CA LYS A 86 9.28 -0.55 13.84
C LYS A 86 10.60 -1.19 13.46
N ILE A 87 11.15 -0.86 12.29
CA ILE A 87 12.44 -1.39 11.82
C ILE A 87 13.58 -0.74 12.58
N GLU A 88 13.56 0.58 12.76
CA GLU A 88 14.57 1.31 13.52
C GLU A 88 14.60 0.90 14.99
N LYS A 89 13.43 0.73 15.62
CA LYS A 89 13.35 0.24 17.01
C LYS A 89 13.95 -1.14 17.13
N LYS A 90 13.66 -2.05 16.23
CA LYS A 90 14.21 -3.39 16.23
C LYS A 90 15.71 -3.38 16.01
N ALA A 91 16.19 -2.57 15.06
CA ALA A 91 17.62 -2.40 14.78
C ALA A 91 18.38 -1.93 16.03
N ARG A 92 17.84 -0.94 16.76
CA ARG A 92 18.43 -0.47 18.03
C ARG A 92 18.48 -1.57 19.10
N LEU A 93 17.43 -2.38 19.22
CA LEU A 93 17.38 -3.48 20.20
C LEU A 93 18.37 -4.60 19.87
N GLU A 94 18.57 -4.90 18.60
CA GLU A 94 19.48 -5.96 18.15
C GLU A 94 20.90 -5.48 17.83
N GLN A 95 21.16 -4.17 17.98
CA GLN A 95 22.44 -3.51 17.67
C GLN A 95 22.86 -3.72 16.20
N LEU A 96 21.90 -3.61 15.29
CA LEU A 96 22.04 -3.73 13.84
C LEU A 96 21.63 -2.43 13.15
N GLU A 97 21.99 -2.30 11.87
CA GLU A 97 21.47 -1.23 11.02
C GLU A 97 20.04 -1.54 10.55
N PRO A 98 19.16 -0.55 10.39
CA PRO A 98 17.77 -0.76 9.91
C PRO A 98 17.69 -1.59 8.62
N MET A 99 18.61 -1.36 7.68
CA MET A 99 18.64 -2.09 6.42
C MET A 99 19.07 -3.56 6.56
N GLU A 100 19.83 -3.92 7.60
CA GLU A 100 20.15 -5.32 7.90
C GLU A 100 18.89 -6.05 8.38
N ILE A 101 18.10 -5.42 9.24
CA ILE A 101 16.79 -5.94 9.68
C ILE A 101 15.85 -6.13 8.49
N ALA A 102 15.70 -5.10 7.66
CA ALA A 102 14.85 -5.14 6.48
C ALA A 102 15.26 -6.27 5.52
N GLN A 103 16.54 -6.39 5.22
CA GLN A 103 17.08 -7.44 4.34
C GLN A 103 16.88 -8.84 4.94
N TYR A 104 17.14 -9.02 6.24
CA TYR A 104 16.97 -10.31 6.93
C TYR A 104 15.52 -10.79 6.83
N PHE A 105 14.52 -9.94 7.17
CA PHE A 105 13.11 -10.32 7.13
C PHE A 105 12.55 -10.40 5.72
N THR A 106 13.07 -9.64 4.76
CA THR A 106 12.74 -9.80 3.34
C THR A 106 13.13 -11.22 2.87
N ASN A 107 14.33 -11.68 3.18
CA ASN A 107 14.77 -13.03 2.80
C ASN A 107 13.89 -14.10 3.47
N ARG A 108 13.53 -13.94 4.74
CA ARG A 108 12.64 -14.87 5.44
C ARG A 108 11.24 -14.89 4.83
N TYR A 109 10.74 -13.72 4.41
CA TYR A 109 9.47 -13.64 3.69
C TYR A 109 9.53 -14.39 2.37
N HIS A 110 10.59 -14.21 1.57
CA HIS A 110 10.75 -14.93 0.30
C HIS A 110 10.80 -16.45 0.50
N HIS A 111 11.60 -16.94 1.46
CA HIS A 111 11.64 -18.37 1.77
C HIS A 111 10.29 -18.93 2.20
N ALA A 112 9.52 -18.18 3.00
CA ALA A 112 8.18 -18.62 3.39
C ALA A 112 7.21 -18.67 2.19
N MET A 113 7.26 -17.69 1.28
CA MET A 113 6.43 -17.68 0.08
C MET A 113 6.82 -18.80 -0.90
N GLU A 114 8.11 -19.09 -1.03
CA GLU A 114 8.61 -20.22 -1.82
C GLU A 114 8.11 -21.56 -1.26
N ALA A 115 8.19 -21.75 0.07
CA ALA A 115 7.68 -22.95 0.75
C ALA A 115 6.15 -23.14 0.54
N LEU A 116 5.41 -22.06 0.32
CA LEU A 116 3.98 -22.09 -0.02
C LEU A 116 3.72 -22.20 -1.54
N ASN A 117 4.76 -22.41 -2.35
CA ASN A 117 4.69 -22.50 -3.81
C ASN A 117 4.09 -21.22 -4.48
N VAL A 118 4.24 -20.06 -3.85
CA VAL A 118 3.84 -18.76 -4.41
C VAL A 118 4.91 -18.31 -5.40
N LEU A 119 4.51 -17.94 -6.60
CA LEU A 119 5.43 -17.40 -7.61
C LEU A 119 5.94 -16.00 -7.20
N PRO A 120 7.21 -15.68 -7.48
CA PRO A 120 7.72 -14.35 -7.29
C PRO A 120 6.99 -13.35 -8.19
N PRO A 121 6.83 -12.08 -7.78
CA PRO A 121 6.33 -11.04 -8.65
C PRO A 121 7.33 -10.70 -9.76
N SER A 122 6.90 -9.93 -10.74
CA SER A 122 7.77 -9.42 -11.81
C SER A 122 8.79 -8.42 -11.28
N ILE A 123 8.41 -7.65 -10.26
CA ILE A 123 9.25 -6.65 -9.61
C ILE A 123 8.78 -6.41 -8.16
N GLU A 124 9.71 -6.21 -7.26
CA GLU A 124 9.49 -5.84 -5.85
C GLU A 124 10.17 -4.50 -5.54
N PRO A 125 9.47 -3.36 -5.76
CA PRO A 125 10.00 -2.06 -5.38
C PRO A 125 10.05 -1.93 -3.85
N HIS A 126 11.18 -1.40 -3.35
CA HIS A 126 11.36 -1.04 -1.95
C HIS A 126 10.91 0.40 -1.71
N ALA A 127 10.30 0.69 -0.55
CA ALA A 127 9.85 2.05 -0.22
C ALA A 127 11.02 3.04 -0.19
N THR A 128 12.16 2.64 0.40
CA THR A 128 13.39 3.46 0.42
C THR A 128 13.93 3.78 -0.97
N GLY A 129 13.76 2.89 -1.94
CA GLY A 129 14.21 3.07 -3.32
C GLY A 129 13.37 4.07 -4.11
N HIS A 130 12.25 4.56 -3.57
CA HIS A 130 11.28 5.44 -4.24
C HIS A 130 10.99 6.73 -3.47
N ILE A 131 11.86 7.13 -2.54
CA ILE A 131 11.66 8.35 -1.73
C ILE A 131 11.59 9.59 -2.63
N ILE A 132 12.46 9.68 -3.63
CA ILE A 132 12.51 10.83 -4.55
C ILE A 132 11.19 10.96 -5.32
N GLU A 133 10.65 9.85 -5.86
CA GLU A 133 9.39 9.85 -6.59
C GLU A 133 8.21 10.18 -5.68
N GLN A 134 8.24 9.75 -4.42
CA GLN A 134 7.22 10.10 -3.42
C GLN A 134 7.27 11.60 -3.11
N GLU A 135 8.46 12.16 -2.89
CA GLU A 135 8.63 13.60 -2.67
C GLU A 135 8.15 14.44 -3.87
N GLU A 136 8.47 14.03 -5.10
CA GLU A 136 8.00 14.74 -6.30
C GLU A 136 6.47 14.68 -6.40
N LEU A 137 5.83 13.55 -6.11
CA LEU A 137 4.37 13.45 -6.07
C LEU A 137 3.77 14.37 -5.00
N VAL A 138 4.36 14.43 -3.80
CA VAL A 138 3.92 15.34 -2.74
C VAL A 138 4.03 16.80 -3.18
N LYS A 139 5.13 17.19 -3.84
CA LYS A 139 5.30 18.55 -4.40
C LYS A 139 4.23 18.89 -5.44
N GLU A 140 3.86 17.93 -6.30
CA GLU A 140 2.77 18.12 -7.27
C GLU A 140 1.41 18.30 -6.57
N ILE A 141 1.12 17.52 -5.53
CA ILE A 141 -0.11 17.66 -4.74
C ILE A 141 -0.15 19.03 -4.05
N MET A 142 0.97 19.49 -3.48
CA MET A 142 1.09 20.81 -2.88
C MET A 142 0.89 21.94 -3.93
N ALA A 143 1.50 21.81 -5.11
CA ALA A 143 1.36 22.78 -6.20
C ALA A 143 -0.10 22.86 -6.70
N ASN A 144 -0.83 21.77 -6.69
CA ASN A 144 -2.26 21.72 -6.99
C ASN A 144 -3.11 22.25 -5.82
N GLY A 145 -2.50 22.54 -4.68
CA GLY A 145 -3.11 23.16 -3.52
C GLY A 145 -3.93 22.19 -2.64
N TYR A 146 -3.75 20.87 -2.76
CA TYR A 146 -4.44 19.87 -1.96
C TYR A 146 -3.60 19.31 -0.81
N ALA A 147 -2.44 19.89 -0.56
CA ALA A 147 -1.65 19.60 0.62
C ALA A 147 -1.08 20.90 1.21
N TYR A 148 -0.70 20.84 2.48
CA TYR A 148 -0.11 21.98 3.23
C TYR A 148 0.97 21.48 4.19
N GLU A 149 1.88 22.37 4.54
CA GLU A 149 2.92 22.11 5.54
C GLU A 149 2.45 22.63 6.91
N SER A 150 2.70 21.85 7.96
CA SER A 150 2.50 22.23 9.35
C SER A 150 3.57 21.57 10.21
N ASN A 151 4.29 22.34 11.00
CA ASN A 151 5.37 21.90 11.91
C ASN A 151 6.43 20.97 11.26
N GLY A 152 6.71 21.17 9.96
CA GLY A 152 7.70 20.37 9.23
C GLY A 152 7.14 19.05 8.64
N SER A 153 5.86 18.79 8.82
CA SER A 153 5.11 17.70 8.19
C SER A 153 4.23 18.21 7.06
N VAL A 154 3.96 17.37 6.06
CA VAL A 154 3.04 17.70 4.96
C VAL A 154 1.78 16.89 5.10
N TYR A 155 0.64 17.56 5.05
CA TYR A 155 -0.69 16.95 5.19
C TYR A 155 -1.52 17.14 3.93
N PHE A 156 -2.25 16.11 3.52
CA PHE A 156 -3.25 16.18 2.47
C PHE A 156 -4.54 16.81 3.02
N ASP A 157 -5.00 17.90 2.39
CA ASP A 157 -6.20 18.67 2.78
C ASP A 157 -7.47 18.01 2.21
N ILE A 158 -8.03 17.11 2.99
CA ILE A 158 -9.23 16.33 2.56
C ILE A 158 -10.42 17.24 2.34
N GLU A 159 -10.63 18.21 3.20
CA GLU A 159 -11.79 19.12 3.08
C GLU A 159 -11.74 19.93 1.80
N LYS A 160 -10.56 20.48 1.48
CA LYS A 160 -10.36 21.22 0.24
C LYS A 160 -10.50 20.33 -0.98
N TYR A 161 -9.90 19.14 -0.97
CA TYR A 161 -10.04 18.18 -2.06
C TYR A 161 -11.51 17.80 -2.29
N ASN A 162 -12.29 17.59 -1.21
CA ASN A 162 -13.68 17.20 -1.30
C ASN A 162 -14.62 18.30 -1.83
N LYS A 163 -14.19 19.59 -1.82
CA LYS A 163 -14.94 20.69 -2.46
C LYS A 163 -14.86 20.62 -3.98
N ASP A 164 -13.71 20.24 -4.52
CA ASP A 164 -13.44 20.19 -5.97
C ASP A 164 -13.66 18.79 -6.56
N HIS A 165 -13.52 17.77 -5.74
CA HIS A 165 -13.56 16.35 -6.08
C HIS A 165 -14.38 15.58 -5.05
N LYS A 166 -14.72 14.35 -5.35
CA LYS A 166 -15.39 13.48 -4.38
C LYS A 166 -14.37 12.58 -3.68
N TYR A 167 -14.08 12.87 -2.40
CA TYR A 167 -13.26 11.99 -1.58
C TYR A 167 -14.01 10.71 -1.20
N GLY A 168 -13.28 9.59 -1.04
CA GLY A 168 -13.87 8.34 -0.56
C GLY A 168 -14.68 7.54 -1.59
N ILE A 169 -14.55 7.82 -2.89
CA ILE A 169 -15.29 7.11 -3.94
C ILE A 169 -15.08 5.60 -3.88
N LEU A 170 -13.83 5.14 -3.71
CA LEU A 170 -13.51 3.71 -3.65
C LEU A 170 -13.94 3.09 -2.32
N SER A 171 -13.64 3.73 -1.20
CA SER A 171 -14.01 3.22 0.13
C SER A 171 -15.51 3.24 0.36
N GLY A 172 -16.22 4.15 -0.31
CA GLY A 172 -17.64 4.42 -0.11
C GLY A 172 -17.95 5.03 1.25
N ARG A 173 -16.91 5.54 1.95
CA ARG A 173 -17.09 6.26 3.22
C ARG A 173 -17.61 7.66 2.95
N ASN A 174 -18.54 8.12 3.77
CA ASN A 174 -18.92 9.52 3.83
C ASN A 174 -17.91 10.27 4.72
N LEU A 175 -17.54 11.48 4.34
CA LEU A 175 -16.59 12.30 5.10
C LEU A 175 -17.11 12.55 6.53
N ASP A 176 -18.40 12.80 6.70
CA ASP A 176 -19.02 13.00 8.02
C ASP A 176 -18.90 11.76 8.91
N ASP A 177 -19.00 10.56 8.34
CA ASP A 177 -18.79 9.32 9.08
C ASP A 177 -17.33 9.13 9.48
N VAL A 178 -16.39 9.60 8.66
CA VAL A 178 -14.95 9.56 8.96
C VAL A 178 -14.62 10.53 10.09
N ILE A 179 -15.14 11.75 10.04
CA ILE A 179 -14.97 12.77 11.09
C ILE A 179 -15.53 12.28 12.42
N ASN A 180 -16.76 11.74 12.41
CA ASN A 180 -17.41 11.27 13.63
C ASN A 180 -16.77 10.01 14.25
N ASN A 181 -16.06 9.22 13.44
CA ASN A 181 -15.36 8.01 13.87
C ASN A 181 -13.85 8.18 13.96
N SER A 182 -13.33 9.38 13.71
CA SER A 182 -11.90 9.65 13.93
C SER A 182 -11.62 9.51 15.43
N ARG A 183 -10.75 8.54 15.76
CA ARG A 183 -10.22 8.43 17.12
C ARG A 183 -9.44 9.70 17.41
N GLU A 184 -9.33 10.06 18.70
CA GLU A 184 -8.31 11.01 19.14
C GLU A 184 -6.95 10.40 18.79
N LEU A 185 -6.44 10.74 17.60
CA LEU A 185 -5.10 10.37 17.17
C LEU A 185 -4.14 11.45 17.65
N ASP A 186 -2.95 11.05 18.05
CA ASP A 186 -1.85 11.97 18.32
C ASP A 186 -1.58 12.83 17.06
N GLY A 187 -1.16 14.08 17.24
CA GLY A 187 -0.95 15.03 16.12
C GLY A 187 -2.14 15.95 15.81
N VAL A 188 -3.25 15.87 16.55
CA VAL A 188 -4.46 16.71 16.37
C VAL A 188 -4.15 18.22 16.42
N GLY A 189 -3.07 18.64 17.11
CA GLY A 189 -2.68 20.06 17.20
C GLY A 189 -2.03 20.64 15.94
N GLU A 190 -1.57 19.81 15.02
CA GLU A 190 -0.84 20.24 13.81
C GLU A 190 -1.71 20.22 12.55
N LYS A 191 -2.71 19.35 12.50
CA LYS A 191 -3.63 19.20 11.38
C LYS A 191 -4.69 20.29 11.39
N ARG A 192 -5.02 20.83 10.21
CA ARG A 192 -6.15 21.76 10.04
C ARG A 192 -7.50 21.07 10.30
N ASN A 193 -7.57 19.79 9.94
CA ASN A 193 -8.74 18.94 10.19
C ASN A 193 -8.26 17.56 10.65
N GLN A 194 -8.98 16.95 11.59
CA GLN A 194 -8.63 15.62 12.13
C GLN A 194 -8.57 14.50 11.08
N VAL A 195 -9.24 14.69 9.94
CA VAL A 195 -9.26 13.72 8.85
C VAL A 195 -8.12 13.89 7.84
N ASP A 196 -7.34 14.95 7.93
CA ASP A 196 -6.15 15.16 7.09
C ASP A 196 -5.08 14.09 7.42
N PHE A 197 -4.29 13.70 6.43
CA PHE A 197 -3.27 12.66 6.59
C PHE A 197 -2.00 12.97 5.81
#